data_041472d2d5b1a7cc3b92016ec8cf18df
#
_entry.id   041472d2d5b1a7cc3b92016ec8cf18df
#
_cell.length_a   1.000
_cell.length_b   1.000
_cell.length_c   1.000
_cell.angle_alpha   90.00
_cell.angle_beta   90.00
_cell.angle_gamma   90.00
#
_symmetry.space_group_name_H-M   'P 1'
#
loop_
_entity.id
_entity.type
_entity.pdbx_description
1 polymer ?
#
loop_
_entity_poly.entity_id
_entity_poly.type
_entity_poly.pdbx_seq_one_letter_code
_entity_poly.pdbx_strand_id
1 'polypeptide(L)'
;MPENNPEHSPFPHPRREILDEITRLREAIQSKSRCSVNSSGEGLIITRLCEGLTLAEWEEILSEGQFHHWLALPASGDPTPHLARIQRTLEELAHQTRHDPLTGLGNRRAFEKHLKMELERAYRSATTLSLAILDLDNFKAINDTKGHPCGDQVLKAVAGALLGHKRMYDLAARIGGEEFALVMPGSGLVQAETGLERLLEQIRERKVVCDGQAEPVAVTCSAGLACTKGRVQISVERFVDLADKALYEAKAAGKDRIARAPIPDLLETPQATLVHAQEKQFLFTGPDT
;
A
#
# COMPACT_ATOMS: atom_id res chain seq x y z
N MET A 1 -61.91 -3.02 37.30
CA MET A 1 -60.59 -3.25 36.71
C MET A 1 -60.75 -3.51 35.24
N PRO A 2 -60.39 -2.59 34.29
CA PRO A 2 -60.40 -2.88 32.88
C PRO A 2 -59.07 -3.44 32.46
N GLU A 3 -59.15 -4.55 31.73
CA GLU A 3 -58.03 -5.26 31.07
C GLU A 3 -57.33 -4.34 30.06
N ASN A 4 -56.02 -4.23 30.26
CA ASN A 4 -55.12 -3.54 29.32
C ASN A 4 -54.88 -4.44 28.10
N ASN A 5 -55.56 -4.14 26.99
CA ASN A 5 -55.31 -4.78 25.72
C ASN A 5 -54.20 -4.03 24.96
N PRO A 6 -53.04 -4.66 24.65
CA PRO A 6 -51.89 -3.97 24.08
C PRO A 6 -51.94 -3.80 22.53
N GLU A 7 -53.11 -3.93 21.86
CA GLU A 7 -53.19 -4.01 20.40
C GLU A 7 -53.54 -2.73 19.65
N HIS A 8 -53.60 -1.57 20.28
CA HIS A 8 -53.86 -0.30 19.54
C HIS A 8 -52.90 0.82 19.94
N SER A 9 -51.66 0.71 19.50
CA SER A 9 -50.82 1.89 19.34
C SER A 9 -51.12 2.54 17.98
N PRO A 10 -51.53 3.80 17.92
CA PRO A 10 -51.88 4.48 16.66
C PRO A 10 -50.65 4.84 15.81
N PHE A 11 -49.45 4.47 16.25
CA PHE A 11 -48.23 4.71 15.50
C PHE A 11 -47.75 3.41 14.87
N PRO A 12 -47.49 3.41 13.56
CA PRO A 12 -46.87 2.25 12.90
C PRO A 12 -45.52 1.95 13.57
N HIS A 13 -45.24 0.67 13.81
CA HIS A 13 -43.98 0.25 14.43
C HIS A 13 -42.81 0.85 13.63
N PRO A 14 -41.96 1.70 14.21
CA PRO A 14 -40.89 2.42 13.50
C PRO A 14 -39.94 1.49 12.73
N ARG A 15 -39.86 0.25 13.16
CA ARG A 15 -39.06 -0.83 12.57
C ARG A 15 -39.46 -1.19 11.12
N ARG A 16 -40.78 -1.30 10.82
CA ARG A 16 -41.29 -1.62 9.47
C ARG A 16 -41.12 -0.45 8.51
N GLU A 17 -41.41 0.75 8.99
CA GLU A 17 -41.33 1.97 8.17
C GLU A 17 -39.90 2.26 7.69
N ILE A 18 -38.90 2.05 8.57
CA ILE A 18 -37.49 2.23 8.25
C ILE A 18 -37.03 1.19 7.20
N LEU A 19 -37.40 -0.07 7.36
CA LEU A 19 -37.03 -1.14 6.42
C LEU A 19 -37.62 -0.91 5.03
N ASP A 20 -38.90 -0.48 4.97
CA ASP A 20 -39.57 -0.16 3.71
C ASP A 20 -38.92 1.06 3.01
N GLU A 21 -38.53 2.07 3.78
CA GLU A 21 -37.87 3.26 3.23
C GLU A 21 -36.44 2.98 2.77
N ILE A 22 -35.68 2.19 3.51
CA ILE A 22 -34.34 1.72 3.09
C ILE A 22 -34.46 0.93 1.79
N THR A 23 -35.44 0.06 1.68
CA THR A 23 -35.69 -0.73 0.48
C THR A 23 -36.02 0.16 -0.72
N ARG A 24 -36.92 1.15 -0.56
CA ARG A 24 -37.27 2.13 -1.61
C ARG A 24 -36.05 2.99 -1.98
N LEU A 25 -35.24 3.42 -1.01
CA LEU A 25 -34.02 4.19 -1.28
C LEU A 25 -33.01 3.36 -2.09
N ARG A 26 -32.82 2.10 -1.73
CA ARG A 26 -31.95 1.17 -2.47
C ARG A 26 -32.43 0.98 -3.90
N GLU A 27 -33.71 0.75 -4.11
CA GLU A 27 -34.32 0.61 -5.46
C GLU A 27 -34.16 1.90 -6.26
N ALA A 28 -34.39 3.07 -5.64
CA ALA A 28 -34.25 4.35 -6.32
C ALA A 28 -32.78 4.65 -6.71
N ILE A 29 -31.82 4.27 -5.86
CA ILE A 29 -30.38 4.38 -6.17
C ILE A 29 -30.01 3.41 -7.30
N GLN A 30 -30.45 2.16 -7.24
CA GLN A 30 -30.19 1.17 -8.27
C GLN A 30 -30.81 1.53 -9.63
N SER A 31 -32.02 2.12 -9.65
CA SER A 31 -32.67 2.54 -10.87
C SER A 31 -31.99 3.72 -11.56
N LYS A 32 -31.34 4.59 -10.81
CA LYS A 32 -30.62 5.77 -11.32
C LYS A 32 -29.12 5.54 -11.56
N SER A 33 -28.53 4.57 -10.87
CA SER A 33 -27.15 4.16 -11.11
C SER A 33 -27.09 3.32 -12.38
N ARG A 34 -26.90 3.97 -13.52
CA ARG A 34 -26.22 3.32 -14.64
C ARG A 34 -24.79 3.09 -14.19
N CYS A 35 -24.58 1.95 -13.51
CA CYS A 35 -23.29 1.59 -12.95
C CYS A 35 -22.24 1.43 -14.06
N SER A 36 -21.51 2.49 -14.33
CA SER A 36 -20.10 2.33 -14.62
C SER A 36 -19.40 2.37 -13.25
N VAL A 37 -18.76 1.29 -12.90
CA VAL A 37 -17.83 1.24 -11.75
C VAL A 37 -16.65 2.11 -12.12
N ASN A 38 -16.81 3.42 -12.03
CA ASN A 38 -15.72 4.37 -12.07
C ASN A 38 -15.24 4.53 -10.63
N SER A 39 -14.04 4.10 -10.42
CA SER A 39 -13.22 4.17 -9.21
C SER A 39 -12.78 5.60 -8.81
N SER A 40 -13.56 6.62 -9.10
CA SER A 40 -13.43 7.93 -8.48
C SER A 40 -14.10 7.84 -7.11
N GLY A 41 -13.32 7.93 -6.03
CA GLY A 41 -13.77 7.76 -4.65
C GLY A 41 -14.75 8.82 -4.15
N GLU A 42 -15.70 9.24 -4.98
CA GLU A 42 -16.82 10.12 -4.63
C GLU A 42 -17.92 9.30 -3.99
N GLY A 43 -18.19 9.51 -2.72
CA GLY A 43 -19.25 8.89 -1.95
C GLY A 43 -20.18 9.94 -1.36
N LEU A 44 -21.48 9.65 -1.30
CA LEU A 44 -22.49 10.48 -0.65
C LEU A 44 -22.88 9.86 0.69
N ILE A 45 -22.82 10.64 1.77
CA ILE A 45 -23.33 10.24 3.08
C ILE A 45 -24.77 10.75 3.18
N ILE A 46 -25.73 9.84 3.39
CA ILE A 46 -27.13 10.16 3.60
C ILE A 46 -27.44 9.95 5.06
N THR A 47 -27.99 10.96 5.73
CA THR A 47 -28.36 10.91 7.14
C THR A 47 -29.88 11.06 7.31
N ARG A 48 -30.45 10.32 8.25
CA ARG A 48 -31.83 10.41 8.68
C ARG A 48 -31.91 10.35 10.21
N LEU A 49 -32.77 11.14 10.80
CA LEU A 49 -33.16 11.00 12.20
C LEU A 49 -34.27 9.94 12.31
N CYS A 50 -34.02 8.91 13.10
CA CYS A 50 -34.99 7.85 13.41
C CYS A 50 -35.41 8.00 14.87
N GLU A 51 -36.60 8.61 15.09
CA GLU A 51 -37.14 8.78 16.42
C GLU A 51 -37.64 7.42 16.97
N GLY A 52 -37.41 7.17 18.25
CA GLY A 52 -37.89 5.95 18.93
C GLY A 52 -37.07 4.68 18.66
N LEU A 53 -35.93 4.79 17.96
CA LEU A 53 -35.00 3.66 17.75
C LEU A 53 -33.79 3.82 18.66
N THR A 54 -33.52 2.79 19.46
CA THR A 54 -32.31 2.73 20.32
C THR A 54 -31.15 2.09 19.58
N LEU A 55 -29.91 2.36 20.04
CA LEU A 55 -28.71 1.74 19.48
C LEU A 55 -28.72 0.22 19.61
N ALA A 56 -29.27 -0.32 20.70
CA ALA A 56 -29.39 -1.78 20.90
C ALA A 56 -30.31 -2.43 19.86
N GLU A 57 -31.47 -1.82 19.60
CA GLU A 57 -32.40 -2.29 18.54
C GLU A 57 -31.78 -2.16 17.15
N TRP A 58 -30.95 -1.12 16.92
CA TRP A 58 -30.22 -0.98 15.68
C TRP A 58 -29.15 -2.07 15.49
N GLU A 59 -28.41 -2.41 16.55
CA GLU A 59 -27.43 -3.51 16.50
C GLU A 59 -28.10 -4.88 16.21
N GLU A 60 -29.31 -5.09 16.72
CA GLU A 60 -30.12 -6.27 16.41
C GLU A 60 -30.53 -6.30 14.94
N ILE A 61 -31.01 -5.18 14.40
CA ILE A 61 -31.33 -5.02 12.96
C ILE A 61 -30.12 -5.28 12.06
N LEU A 62 -28.93 -4.78 12.47
CA LEU A 62 -27.68 -5.02 11.73
C LEU A 62 -27.30 -6.50 11.70
N SER A 63 -27.57 -7.25 12.79
CA SER A 63 -27.26 -8.67 12.87
C SER A 63 -28.14 -9.55 12.00
N GLU A 64 -29.38 -9.11 11.75
CA GLU A 64 -30.39 -9.83 10.97
C GLU A 64 -30.35 -9.52 9.46
N GLY A 65 -29.67 -8.44 9.05
CA GLY A 65 -29.70 -7.93 7.68
C GLY A 65 -28.34 -7.60 7.07
N GLN A 66 -28.33 -7.37 5.74
CA GLN A 66 -27.14 -6.96 5.00
C GLN A 66 -26.88 -5.43 5.08
N PHE A 67 -26.91 -4.86 6.30
CA PHE A 67 -26.80 -3.41 6.52
C PHE A 67 -25.41 -2.95 6.93
N HIS A 68 -24.36 -3.68 6.52
CA HIS A 68 -22.95 -3.44 6.92
C HIS A 68 -22.41 -2.04 6.58
N HIS A 69 -23.09 -1.30 5.73
CA HIS A 69 -22.66 0.04 5.30
C HIS A 69 -23.42 1.19 5.98
N TRP A 70 -24.31 0.85 6.94
CA TRP A 70 -25.09 1.85 7.65
C TRP A 70 -24.48 2.20 9.01
N LEU A 71 -24.53 3.47 9.33
CA LEU A 71 -23.99 4.03 10.55
C LEU A 71 -25.10 4.66 11.38
N ALA A 72 -25.23 4.26 12.64
CA ALA A 72 -26.12 4.92 13.58
C ALA A 72 -25.34 5.74 14.61
N LEU A 73 -25.80 6.95 14.85
CA LEU A 73 -25.30 7.85 15.92
C LEU A 73 -26.47 8.21 16.82
N PRO A 74 -26.28 8.26 18.15
CA PRO A 74 -27.33 8.72 19.07
C PRO A 74 -27.66 10.19 18.81
N ALA A 75 -28.95 10.52 18.74
CA ALA A 75 -29.41 11.88 18.54
C ALA A 75 -29.30 12.72 19.83
N SER A 76 -29.23 12.07 20.99
CA SER A 76 -29.10 12.70 22.32
C SER A 76 -28.01 12.03 23.13
N GLY A 77 -27.31 12.80 23.98
CA GLY A 77 -26.19 12.34 24.77
C GLY A 77 -24.83 12.71 24.19
N ASP A 78 -23.76 12.13 24.73
CA ASP A 78 -22.40 12.38 24.23
C ASP A 78 -22.10 11.44 23.03
N PRO A 79 -21.94 11.95 21.81
CA PRO A 79 -21.61 11.17 20.63
C PRO A 79 -20.14 10.70 20.59
N THR A 80 -19.28 11.23 21.46
CA THR A 80 -17.83 11.03 21.45
C THR A 80 -17.42 9.54 21.49
N PRO A 81 -18.01 8.68 22.36
CA PRO A 81 -17.64 7.26 22.39
C PRO A 81 -17.97 6.54 21.08
N HIS A 82 -19.09 6.91 20.45
CA HIS A 82 -19.52 6.29 19.18
C HIS A 82 -18.64 6.75 18.02
N LEU A 83 -18.31 8.02 17.95
CA LEU A 83 -17.36 8.57 16.97
C LEU A 83 -15.98 7.95 17.11
N ALA A 84 -15.50 7.78 18.35
CA ALA A 84 -14.22 7.10 18.62
C ALA A 84 -14.22 5.63 18.17
N ARG A 85 -15.35 4.91 18.35
CA ARG A 85 -15.52 3.53 17.86
C ARG A 85 -15.48 3.48 16.33
N ILE A 86 -16.20 4.37 15.66
CA ILE A 86 -16.22 4.47 14.21
C ILE A 86 -14.84 4.79 13.66
N GLN A 87 -14.17 5.77 14.26
CA GLN A 87 -12.81 6.13 13.87
C GLN A 87 -11.87 4.93 13.99
N ARG A 88 -11.93 4.20 15.10
CA ARG A 88 -11.13 2.97 15.30
C ARG A 88 -11.43 1.92 14.24
N THR A 89 -12.72 1.65 13.95
CA THR A 89 -13.11 0.69 12.89
C THR A 89 -12.61 1.13 11.52
N LEU A 90 -12.70 2.44 11.19
CA LEU A 90 -12.15 2.98 9.94
C LEU A 90 -10.62 2.87 9.88
N GLU A 91 -9.93 3.09 11.00
CA GLU A 91 -8.49 2.91 11.10
C GLU A 91 -8.10 1.44 10.94
N GLU A 92 -8.82 0.51 11.55
CA GLU A 92 -8.63 -0.94 11.39
C GLU A 92 -8.86 -1.39 9.94
N LEU A 93 -9.96 -0.96 9.31
CA LEU A 93 -10.22 -1.22 7.89
C LEU A 93 -9.15 -0.60 6.99
N ALA A 94 -8.73 0.64 7.27
CA ALA A 94 -7.65 1.30 6.54
C ALA A 94 -6.31 0.56 6.73
N HIS A 95 -6.05 0.03 7.91
CA HIS A 95 -4.88 -0.79 8.19
C HIS A 95 -4.93 -2.10 7.39
N GLN A 96 -6.04 -2.83 7.44
CA GLN A 96 -6.26 -4.07 6.68
C GLN A 96 -6.11 -3.84 5.16
N THR A 97 -6.55 -2.68 4.64
CA THR A 97 -6.43 -2.34 3.21
C THR A 97 -5.03 -1.88 2.80
N ARG A 98 -4.08 -1.69 3.73
CA ARG A 98 -2.72 -1.19 3.46
C ARG A 98 -1.61 -2.17 3.81
N HIS A 99 -1.91 -3.23 4.54
CA HIS A 99 -0.92 -4.21 4.98
C HIS A 99 -1.19 -5.58 4.36
N ASP A 100 -0.13 -6.34 4.17
CA ASP A 100 -0.19 -7.75 3.81
C ASP A 100 -0.53 -8.56 5.07
N PRO A 101 -1.62 -9.37 5.06
CA PRO A 101 -2.09 -10.07 6.26
C PRO A 101 -1.13 -11.14 6.77
N LEU A 102 -0.28 -11.71 5.90
CA LEU A 102 0.68 -12.75 6.28
C LEU A 102 1.92 -12.17 6.97
N THR A 103 2.44 -11.07 6.42
CA THR A 103 3.75 -10.52 6.80
C THR A 103 3.67 -9.26 7.65
N GLY A 104 2.53 -8.57 7.67
CA GLY A 104 2.34 -7.28 8.35
C GLY A 104 3.05 -6.10 7.66
N LEU A 105 3.76 -6.34 6.56
CA LEU A 105 4.35 -5.28 5.74
C LEU A 105 3.29 -4.47 5.00
N GLY A 106 3.65 -3.34 4.40
CA GLY A 106 2.79 -2.69 3.43
C GLY A 106 2.40 -3.67 2.31
N ASN A 107 1.18 -3.59 1.80
CA ASN A 107 0.79 -4.32 0.61
C ASN A 107 1.11 -3.54 -0.67
N ARG A 108 0.86 -4.13 -1.84
CA ARG A 108 1.08 -3.51 -3.15
C ARG A 108 0.45 -2.12 -3.28
N ARG A 109 -0.79 -1.96 -2.80
CA ARG A 109 -1.50 -0.67 -2.84
C ARG A 109 -0.83 0.41 -1.99
N ALA A 110 -0.37 0.03 -0.79
CA ALA A 110 0.39 0.93 0.08
C ALA A 110 1.72 1.33 -0.56
N PHE A 111 2.42 0.38 -1.19
CA PHE A 111 3.66 0.60 -1.92
C PHE A 111 3.48 1.62 -3.06
N GLU A 112 2.54 1.39 -3.96
CA GLU A 112 2.31 2.27 -5.12
C GLU A 112 1.97 3.70 -4.69
N LYS A 113 1.09 3.84 -3.69
CA LYS A 113 0.73 5.15 -3.13
C LYS A 113 1.91 5.86 -2.49
N HIS A 114 2.70 5.16 -1.68
CA HIS A 114 3.86 5.74 -0.99
C HIS A 114 4.96 6.13 -1.98
N LEU A 115 5.28 5.25 -2.93
CA LEU A 115 6.27 5.50 -3.96
C LEU A 115 5.92 6.74 -4.79
N LYS A 116 4.65 6.89 -5.18
CA LYS A 116 4.17 8.08 -5.90
C LYS A 116 4.42 9.36 -5.10
N MET A 117 4.05 9.37 -3.82
CA MET A 117 4.25 10.54 -2.95
C MET A 117 5.74 10.88 -2.79
N GLU A 118 6.59 9.87 -2.59
CA GLU A 118 8.02 10.10 -2.38
C GLU A 118 8.75 10.50 -3.68
N LEU A 119 8.33 10.02 -4.86
CA LEU A 119 8.85 10.50 -6.14
C LEU A 119 8.51 11.98 -6.37
N GLU A 120 7.26 12.38 -6.11
CA GLU A 120 6.84 13.78 -6.20
C GLU A 120 7.60 14.66 -5.20
N ARG A 121 7.81 14.16 -3.98
CA ARG A 121 8.57 14.85 -2.93
C ARG A 121 10.04 15.01 -3.33
N ALA A 122 10.67 13.92 -3.77
CA ALA A 122 12.07 13.90 -4.20
C ALA A 122 12.30 14.92 -5.33
N TYR A 123 11.40 14.95 -6.33
CA TYR A 123 11.48 15.90 -7.42
C TYR A 123 11.33 17.36 -6.95
N ARG A 124 10.35 17.67 -6.09
CA ARG A 124 10.15 19.04 -5.58
C ARG A 124 11.30 19.54 -4.72
N SER A 125 11.94 18.65 -3.96
CA SER A 125 12.99 19.00 -3.00
C SER A 125 14.40 18.74 -3.53
N ALA A 126 14.53 18.25 -4.77
CA ALA A 126 15.78 17.80 -5.38
C ALA A 126 16.59 16.87 -4.45
N THR A 127 15.87 15.93 -3.81
CA THR A 127 16.45 14.94 -2.89
C THR A 127 16.52 13.57 -3.54
N THR A 128 17.40 12.72 -3.02
CA THR A 128 17.54 11.34 -3.51
C THR A 128 16.39 10.46 -3.04
N LEU A 129 16.01 9.50 -3.88
CA LEU A 129 15.12 8.41 -3.53
C LEU A 129 15.67 7.12 -4.13
N SER A 130 15.73 6.06 -3.33
CA SER A 130 16.07 4.74 -3.80
C SER A 130 14.90 3.78 -3.63
N LEU A 131 14.76 2.86 -4.58
CA LEU A 131 13.81 1.77 -4.60
C LEU A 131 14.56 0.45 -4.80
N ALA A 132 14.37 -0.50 -3.90
CA ALA A 132 14.78 -1.87 -4.11
C ALA A 132 13.56 -2.76 -4.29
N ILE A 133 13.58 -3.61 -5.31
CA ILE A 133 12.66 -4.73 -5.48
C ILE A 133 13.46 -6.00 -5.22
N LEU A 134 12.95 -6.82 -4.29
CA LEU A 134 13.57 -8.05 -3.85
C LEU A 134 12.69 -9.23 -4.19
N ASP A 135 13.29 -10.36 -4.52
CA ASP A 135 12.59 -11.60 -4.80
C ASP A 135 13.34 -12.76 -4.16
N LEU A 136 12.58 -13.67 -3.53
CA LEU A 136 13.12 -14.85 -2.86
C LEU A 136 13.62 -15.87 -3.88
N ASP A 137 14.89 -16.21 -3.81
CA ASP A 137 15.48 -17.17 -4.72
C ASP A 137 14.94 -18.59 -4.50
N ASN A 138 14.46 -19.22 -5.57
CA ASN A 138 13.96 -20.60 -5.56
C ASN A 138 12.79 -20.85 -4.58
N PHE A 139 11.99 -19.84 -4.25
CA PHE A 139 10.89 -19.95 -3.28
C PHE A 139 9.88 -21.03 -3.68
N LYS A 140 9.59 -21.18 -4.98
CA LYS A 140 8.74 -22.25 -5.46
C LYS A 140 9.26 -23.63 -5.06
N ALA A 141 10.58 -23.88 -5.15
CA ALA A 141 11.17 -25.15 -4.75
C ALA A 141 11.01 -25.41 -3.25
N ILE A 142 11.05 -24.36 -2.40
CA ILE A 142 10.77 -24.48 -0.97
C ILE A 142 9.32 -24.92 -0.76
N ASN A 143 8.35 -24.27 -1.43
CA ASN A 143 6.94 -24.66 -1.35
C ASN A 143 6.70 -26.10 -1.84
N ASP A 144 7.30 -26.47 -2.96
CA ASP A 144 7.12 -27.79 -3.57
C ASP A 144 7.72 -28.91 -2.70
N THR A 145 8.81 -28.64 -1.95
CA THR A 145 9.51 -29.65 -1.15
C THR A 145 9.10 -29.66 0.33
N LYS A 146 8.78 -28.50 0.90
CA LYS A 146 8.51 -28.33 2.34
C LYS A 146 7.06 -27.95 2.64
N GLY A 147 6.26 -27.68 1.61
CA GLY A 147 4.86 -27.27 1.70
C GLY A 147 4.67 -25.78 1.93
N HIS A 148 3.47 -25.29 1.59
CA HIS A 148 3.09 -23.89 1.73
C HIS A 148 3.21 -23.33 3.16
N PRO A 149 2.89 -24.10 4.25
CA PRO A 149 3.07 -23.58 5.61
C PRO A 149 4.52 -23.21 5.92
N CYS A 150 5.50 -23.95 5.38
CA CYS A 150 6.90 -23.61 5.53
C CYS A 150 7.27 -22.37 4.69
N GLY A 151 6.74 -22.24 3.48
CA GLY A 151 6.88 -21.04 2.67
C GLY A 151 6.36 -19.80 3.38
N ASP A 152 5.22 -19.89 4.06
CA ASP A 152 4.67 -18.79 4.86
C ASP A 152 5.58 -18.39 6.02
N GLN A 153 6.23 -19.33 6.69
CA GLN A 153 7.21 -19.05 7.74
C GLN A 153 8.48 -18.38 7.16
N VAL A 154 8.92 -18.77 5.98
CA VAL A 154 10.02 -18.12 5.25
C VAL A 154 9.65 -16.67 4.91
N LEU A 155 8.45 -16.42 4.37
CA LEU A 155 7.98 -15.08 4.05
C LEU A 155 7.91 -14.19 5.30
N LYS A 156 7.42 -14.71 6.42
CA LYS A 156 7.40 -13.99 7.71
C LYS A 156 8.81 -13.69 8.22
N ALA A 157 9.73 -14.62 8.06
CA ALA A 157 11.11 -14.44 8.48
C ALA A 157 11.82 -13.34 7.69
N VAL A 158 11.63 -13.30 6.36
CA VAL A 158 12.16 -12.25 5.48
C VAL A 158 11.51 -10.90 5.77
N ALA A 159 10.19 -10.88 5.98
CA ALA A 159 9.49 -9.67 6.40
C ALA A 159 10.02 -9.10 7.73
N GLY A 160 10.32 -9.97 8.68
CA GLY A 160 10.95 -9.58 9.95
C GLY A 160 12.34 -8.97 9.76
N ALA A 161 13.15 -9.46 8.81
CA ALA A 161 14.43 -8.87 8.46
C ALA A 161 14.26 -7.48 7.84
N LEU A 162 13.32 -7.31 6.90
CA LEU A 162 12.98 -6.03 6.30
C LEU A 162 12.51 -5.00 7.34
N LEU A 163 11.65 -5.41 8.27
CA LEU A 163 11.15 -4.54 9.34
C LEU A 163 12.26 -4.08 10.29
N GLY A 164 13.17 -4.98 10.64
CA GLY A 164 14.33 -4.67 11.49
C GLY A 164 15.37 -3.80 10.82
N HIS A 165 15.44 -3.86 9.49
CA HIS A 165 16.43 -3.12 8.69
C HIS A 165 15.95 -1.71 8.30
N LYS A 166 14.65 -1.54 7.98
CA LYS A 166 14.10 -0.27 7.50
C LYS A 166 14.19 0.84 8.55
N ARG A 167 14.41 2.07 8.08
CA ARG A 167 14.33 3.28 8.91
C ARG A 167 12.87 3.69 9.13
N MET A 168 12.65 4.68 10.00
CA MET A 168 11.31 5.20 10.29
C MET A 168 10.58 5.68 9.02
N TYR A 169 11.28 6.34 8.12
CA TYR A 169 10.70 6.91 6.89
C TYR A 169 10.72 5.94 5.69
N ASP A 170 11.37 4.80 5.82
CA ASP A 170 11.38 3.78 4.78
C ASP A 170 10.07 2.99 4.80
N LEU A 171 9.62 2.58 3.63
CA LEU A 171 8.50 1.64 3.50
C LEU A 171 9.01 0.29 3.02
N ALA A 172 8.77 -0.74 3.81
CA ALA A 172 8.88 -2.12 3.37
C ALA A 172 7.48 -2.66 3.03
N ALA A 173 7.35 -3.31 1.89
CA ALA A 173 6.08 -3.84 1.40
C ALA A 173 6.26 -5.22 0.75
N ARG A 174 5.21 -6.04 0.81
CA ARG A 174 5.08 -7.26 0.00
C ARG A 174 4.21 -6.92 -1.20
N ILE A 175 4.78 -7.03 -2.40
CA ILE A 175 4.14 -6.57 -3.65
C ILE A 175 3.67 -7.72 -4.55
N GLY A 176 4.11 -8.93 -4.25
CA GLY A 176 3.76 -10.17 -4.95
C GLY A 176 3.79 -11.38 -4.02
N GLY A 177 3.71 -12.59 -4.58
CA GLY A 177 3.77 -13.83 -3.81
C GLY A 177 5.05 -13.98 -3.01
N GLU A 178 6.19 -13.77 -3.65
CA GLU A 178 7.56 -13.90 -3.12
C GLU A 178 8.37 -12.60 -3.31
N GLU A 179 7.69 -11.51 -3.73
CA GLU A 179 8.30 -10.24 -4.07
C GLU A 179 8.07 -9.20 -2.96
N PHE A 180 9.12 -8.49 -2.63
CA PHE A 180 9.14 -7.42 -1.65
C PHE A 180 9.69 -6.13 -2.25
N ALA A 181 9.30 -5.00 -1.69
CA ALA A 181 9.84 -3.70 -2.06
C ALA A 181 10.30 -2.94 -0.83
N LEU A 182 11.38 -2.17 -0.98
CA LEU A 182 11.90 -1.25 0.02
C LEU A 182 12.06 0.12 -0.61
N VAL A 183 11.25 1.08 -0.17
CA VAL A 183 11.33 2.50 -0.58
C VAL A 183 12.14 3.25 0.46
N MET A 184 13.22 3.91 0.04
CA MET A 184 14.22 4.55 0.90
C MET A 184 14.38 6.03 0.56
N PRO A 185 13.51 6.92 1.10
CA PRO A 185 13.61 8.36 0.89
C PRO A 185 14.91 8.93 1.46
N GLY A 186 15.52 9.85 0.75
CA GLY A 186 16.78 10.50 1.14
C GLY A 186 18.03 9.62 1.04
N SER A 187 17.89 8.35 0.66
CA SER A 187 19.02 7.44 0.47
C SER A 187 19.53 7.51 -0.96
N GLY A 188 20.83 7.83 -1.14
CA GLY A 188 21.50 7.75 -2.42
C GLY A 188 21.91 6.30 -2.74
N LEU A 189 22.36 6.06 -4.00
CA LEU A 189 22.68 4.74 -4.52
C LEU A 189 23.62 3.93 -3.61
N VAL A 190 24.77 4.52 -3.23
CA VAL A 190 25.79 3.83 -2.42
C VAL A 190 25.23 3.46 -1.03
N GLN A 191 24.50 4.39 -0.41
CA GLN A 191 23.92 4.17 0.91
C GLN A 191 22.83 3.11 0.89
N ALA A 192 21.96 3.14 -0.13
CA ALA A 192 20.91 2.13 -0.32
C ALA A 192 21.51 0.76 -0.58
N GLU A 193 22.53 0.67 -1.42
CA GLU A 193 23.22 -0.57 -1.73
C GLU A 193 23.87 -1.19 -0.49
N THR A 194 24.69 -0.41 0.25
CA THR A 194 25.32 -0.91 1.49
C THR A 194 24.26 -1.39 2.51
N GLY A 195 23.11 -0.71 2.56
CA GLY A 195 21.98 -1.16 3.38
C GLY A 195 21.44 -2.50 2.90
N LEU A 196 21.20 -2.63 1.59
CA LEU A 196 20.69 -3.87 1.01
C LEU A 196 21.67 -5.05 1.15
N GLU A 197 22.98 -4.82 1.00
CA GLU A 197 24.00 -5.86 1.22
C GLU A 197 23.87 -6.46 2.61
N ARG A 198 23.75 -5.61 3.64
CA ARG A 198 23.53 -6.04 5.02
C ARG A 198 22.21 -6.78 5.21
N LEU A 199 21.16 -6.33 4.53
CA LEU A 199 19.86 -6.99 4.58
C LEU A 199 19.93 -8.38 3.94
N LEU A 200 20.52 -8.52 2.76
CA LEU A 200 20.69 -9.80 2.09
C LEU A 200 21.54 -10.77 2.93
N GLU A 201 22.60 -10.27 3.57
CA GLU A 201 23.40 -11.07 4.49
C GLU A 201 22.59 -11.56 5.70
N GLN A 202 21.81 -10.67 6.33
CA GLN A 202 20.90 -11.06 7.42
C GLN A 202 19.87 -12.12 7.00
N ILE A 203 19.37 -12.03 5.77
CA ILE A 203 18.44 -13.03 5.24
C ILE A 203 19.17 -14.36 5.01
N ARG A 204 20.35 -14.35 4.41
CA ARG A 204 21.18 -15.53 4.13
C ARG A 204 21.57 -16.30 5.39
N GLU A 205 21.95 -15.56 6.46
CA GLU A 205 22.31 -16.16 7.74
C GLU A 205 21.12 -16.70 8.53
N ARG A 206 19.90 -16.25 8.19
CA ARG A 206 18.70 -16.63 8.92
C ARG A 206 18.27 -18.05 8.54
N LYS A 207 18.32 -18.90 9.54
CA LYS A 207 17.82 -20.28 9.44
C LYS A 207 16.36 -20.32 9.89
N VAL A 208 15.46 -20.60 8.95
CA VAL A 208 14.02 -20.68 9.24
C VAL A 208 13.67 -22.09 9.65
N VAL A 209 13.24 -22.25 10.90
CA VAL A 209 12.75 -23.54 11.41
C VAL A 209 11.28 -23.66 11.06
N CYS A 210 10.94 -24.60 10.19
CA CYS A 210 9.56 -24.85 9.79
C CYS A 210 8.95 -25.98 10.65
N ASP A 211 7.68 -25.83 11.03
CA ASP A 211 6.97 -26.84 11.81
C ASP A 211 6.94 -28.17 11.09
N GLY A 212 7.28 -29.24 11.83
CA GLY A 212 7.36 -30.61 11.27
C GLY A 212 8.57 -30.90 10.37
N GLN A 213 9.55 -29.97 10.24
CA GLN A 213 10.79 -30.18 9.51
C GLN A 213 11.97 -30.41 10.48
N ALA A 214 12.78 -31.41 10.19
CA ALA A 214 13.97 -31.74 11.03
C ALA A 214 15.11 -30.73 10.80
N GLU A 215 15.21 -30.15 9.58
CA GLU A 215 16.28 -29.26 9.21
C GLU A 215 15.75 -27.85 8.91
N PRO A 216 16.46 -26.80 9.37
CA PRO A 216 16.10 -25.44 9.04
C PRO A 216 16.30 -25.13 7.55
N VAL A 217 15.47 -24.26 7.01
CA VAL A 217 15.52 -23.82 5.62
C VAL A 217 16.38 -22.55 5.54
N ALA A 218 17.39 -22.59 4.67
CA ALA A 218 18.13 -21.41 4.26
C ALA A 218 17.46 -20.80 3.01
N VAL A 219 17.41 -19.47 2.96
CA VAL A 219 16.83 -18.72 1.84
C VAL A 219 17.76 -17.58 1.46
N THR A 220 17.84 -17.29 0.17
CA THR A 220 18.53 -16.13 -0.37
C THR A 220 17.55 -15.23 -1.12
N CYS A 221 17.95 -14.00 -1.34
CA CYS A 221 17.19 -13.02 -2.11
C CYS A 221 18.06 -12.40 -3.19
N SER A 222 17.47 -12.17 -4.34
CA SER A 222 18.01 -11.26 -5.35
C SER A 222 17.33 -9.91 -5.25
N ALA A 223 18.08 -8.83 -5.53
CA ALA A 223 17.54 -7.47 -5.44
C ALA A 223 17.93 -6.62 -6.66
N GLY A 224 16.97 -5.86 -7.16
CA GLY A 224 17.20 -4.80 -8.14
C GLY A 224 17.08 -3.43 -7.48
N LEU A 225 18.08 -2.58 -7.63
CA LEU A 225 18.17 -1.27 -7.00
C LEU A 225 18.11 -0.16 -8.05
N ALA A 226 17.09 0.69 -7.97
CA ALA A 226 16.97 1.94 -8.73
C ALA A 226 17.14 3.13 -7.79
N CYS A 227 17.74 4.22 -8.31
CA CYS A 227 17.95 5.47 -7.58
C CYS A 227 17.70 6.66 -8.47
N THR A 228 17.05 7.72 -7.96
CA THR A 228 16.95 9.04 -8.59
C THR A 228 17.52 10.10 -7.67
N LYS A 229 18.06 11.18 -8.28
CA LYS A 229 18.54 12.36 -7.53
C LYS A 229 17.47 13.45 -7.42
N GLY A 230 16.25 13.17 -7.89
CA GLY A 230 15.13 14.10 -7.87
C GLY A 230 15.28 15.30 -8.82
N ARG A 231 16.18 15.24 -9.78
CA ARG A 231 16.40 16.32 -10.77
C ARG A 231 15.51 16.18 -12.00
N VAL A 232 15.02 14.97 -12.24
CA VAL A 232 14.15 14.59 -13.36
C VAL A 232 12.85 14.04 -12.81
N GLN A 233 11.74 14.45 -13.43
CA GLN A 233 10.44 13.87 -13.09
C GLN A 233 10.35 12.47 -13.70
N ILE A 234 10.14 11.46 -12.85
CA ILE A 234 10.00 10.07 -13.26
C ILE A 234 8.66 9.52 -12.80
N SER A 235 7.97 8.75 -13.66
CA SER A 235 6.73 8.08 -13.26
C SER A 235 7.01 6.87 -12.37
N VAL A 236 5.99 6.45 -11.61
CA VAL A 236 6.05 5.25 -10.75
C VAL A 236 6.40 4.03 -11.58
N GLU A 237 5.71 3.86 -12.72
CA GLU A 237 5.87 2.69 -13.60
C GLU A 237 7.30 2.63 -14.14
N ARG A 238 7.85 3.76 -14.55
CA ARG A 238 9.21 3.84 -15.07
C ARG A 238 10.25 3.53 -14.01
N PHE A 239 10.03 4.00 -12.77
CA PHE A 239 10.97 3.78 -11.68
C PHE A 239 10.94 2.34 -11.18
N VAL A 240 9.76 1.71 -11.15
CA VAL A 240 9.59 0.28 -10.90
C VAL A 240 10.23 -0.56 -12.00
N ASP A 241 9.98 -0.25 -13.29
CA ASP A 241 10.60 -0.94 -14.44
C ASP A 241 12.13 -0.94 -14.38
N LEU A 242 12.75 0.15 -13.91
CA LEU A 242 14.19 0.22 -13.72
C LEU A 242 14.68 -0.77 -12.64
N ALA A 243 13.98 -0.84 -11.51
CA ALA A 243 14.32 -1.77 -10.43
C ALA A 243 14.07 -3.22 -10.85
N ASP A 244 12.97 -3.51 -11.55
CA ASP A 244 12.64 -4.86 -12.04
C ASP A 244 13.66 -5.37 -13.05
N LYS A 245 14.12 -4.53 -13.99
CA LYS A 245 15.18 -4.89 -14.93
C LYS A 245 16.48 -5.23 -14.22
N ALA A 246 16.85 -4.42 -13.23
CA ALA A 246 18.02 -4.72 -12.40
C ALA A 246 17.84 -6.03 -11.61
N LEU A 247 16.65 -6.31 -11.06
CA LEU A 247 16.36 -7.59 -10.40
C LEU A 247 16.51 -8.77 -11.36
N TYR A 248 16.02 -8.63 -12.58
CA TYR A 248 16.21 -9.67 -13.61
C TYR A 248 17.70 -9.91 -13.89
N GLU A 249 18.53 -8.87 -13.99
CA GLU A 249 19.99 -8.98 -14.14
C GLU A 249 20.63 -9.68 -12.94
N ALA A 250 20.21 -9.37 -11.70
CA ALA A 250 20.69 -10.04 -10.49
C ALA A 250 20.40 -11.55 -10.53
N LYS A 251 19.18 -11.93 -10.93
CA LYS A 251 18.77 -13.33 -11.08
C LYS A 251 19.55 -14.05 -12.19
N ALA A 252 19.73 -13.40 -13.34
CA ALA A 252 20.48 -13.96 -14.47
C ALA A 252 21.98 -14.12 -14.17
N ALA A 253 22.55 -13.24 -13.34
CA ALA A 253 23.96 -13.28 -12.94
C ALA A 253 24.27 -14.34 -11.86
N GLY A 254 23.29 -15.16 -11.44
CA GLY A 254 23.48 -16.27 -10.50
C GLY A 254 22.80 -16.08 -9.15
N LYS A 255 21.85 -15.16 -9.05
CA LYS A 255 21.03 -14.91 -7.84
C LYS A 255 21.84 -14.45 -6.63
N ASP A 256 21.20 -14.33 -5.44
CA ASP A 256 21.80 -13.97 -4.16
C ASP A 256 22.70 -12.74 -4.23
N ARG A 257 22.21 -11.69 -4.90
CA ARG A 257 22.95 -10.45 -5.16
C ARG A 257 22.07 -9.26 -5.45
N ILE A 258 22.72 -8.10 -5.50
CA ILE A 258 22.12 -6.84 -5.92
C ILE A 258 22.63 -6.52 -7.33
N ALA A 259 21.73 -6.07 -8.22
CA ALA A 259 22.09 -5.36 -9.44
C ALA A 259 21.52 -3.94 -9.40
N ARG A 260 22.19 -3.03 -10.10
CA ARG A 260 21.87 -1.59 -10.09
C ARG A 260 21.31 -1.15 -11.41
N ALA A 261 20.19 -0.44 -11.38
CA ALA A 261 19.70 0.25 -12.55
C ALA A 261 20.54 1.52 -12.84
N PRO A 262 20.61 1.94 -14.11
CA PRO A 262 21.19 3.25 -14.46
C PRO A 262 20.40 4.38 -13.77
N ILE A 263 21.09 5.43 -13.33
CA ILE A 263 20.47 6.59 -12.70
C ILE A 263 19.81 7.45 -13.80
N PRO A 264 18.49 7.63 -13.81
CA PRO A 264 17.77 8.34 -14.88
C PRO A 264 18.23 9.79 -15.03
N ASP A 265 18.53 10.47 -13.92
CA ASP A 265 19.01 11.86 -13.92
C ASP A 265 20.36 12.06 -14.64
N LEU A 266 21.10 10.99 -14.92
CA LEU A 266 22.36 11.04 -15.65
C LEU A 266 22.16 10.72 -17.14
N LEU A 267 21.06 10.06 -17.51
CA LEU A 267 20.74 9.69 -18.88
C LEU A 267 20.03 10.81 -19.64
N GLU A 268 19.30 11.67 -18.91
CA GLU A 268 18.55 12.82 -19.45
C GLU A 268 19.32 14.12 -19.26
N THR A 269 20.63 14.16 -19.49
CA THR A 269 21.31 15.44 -19.74
C THR A 269 20.72 16.00 -21.02
N PRO A 270 20.03 17.15 -20.99
CA PRO A 270 19.57 17.75 -22.24
C PRO A 270 20.79 18.00 -23.09
N GLN A 271 20.79 17.53 -24.34
CA GLN A 271 21.75 17.97 -25.37
C GLN A 271 21.62 19.48 -25.68
N ALA A 272 20.91 20.24 -24.85
CA ALA A 272 20.55 21.63 -25.02
C ALA A 272 21.57 22.65 -24.49
N THR A 273 22.81 22.24 -24.19
CA THR A 273 23.89 23.19 -23.89
C THR A 273 25.17 22.89 -24.68
N LEU A 274 25.03 22.37 -25.88
CA LEU A 274 26.05 22.62 -26.89
C LEU A 274 25.81 24.05 -27.37
N VAL A 275 26.51 24.99 -26.75
CA VAL A 275 26.74 26.32 -27.33
C VAL A 275 27.09 26.07 -28.78
N HIS A 276 26.22 26.46 -29.71
CA HIS A 276 26.46 26.32 -31.14
C HIS A 276 27.84 26.87 -31.44
N ALA A 277 28.60 26.20 -32.30
CA ALA A 277 29.95 26.62 -32.69
C ALA A 277 30.00 28.08 -33.17
N GLN A 278 28.89 28.62 -33.65
CA GLN A 278 28.68 29.99 -34.02
C GLN A 278 28.66 30.97 -32.84
N GLU A 279 28.18 30.60 -31.65
CA GLU A 279 28.23 31.48 -30.47
C GLU A 279 29.60 31.54 -29.83
N LYS A 280 30.45 30.52 -30.01
CA LYS A 280 31.85 30.57 -29.59
C LYS A 280 32.65 31.56 -30.41
N GLN A 281 32.31 31.74 -31.71
CA GLN A 281 32.96 32.70 -32.58
C GLN A 281 32.66 34.15 -32.15
N PHE A 282 31.48 34.42 -31.59
CA PHE A 282 31.09 35.75 -31.10
C PHE A 282 31.77 36.16 -29.79
N LEU A 283 32.19 35.20 -28.97
CA LEU A 283 32.86 35.45 -27.67
C LEU A 283 34.37 35.69 -27.82
N PHE A 284 34.97 35.35 -28.96
CA PHE A 284 36.42 35.48 -29.21
C PHE A 284 36.81 36.44 -30.30
N THR A 285 35.88 37.02 -31.05
CA THR A 285 36.09 38.13 -31.93
C THR A 285 35.56 39.40 -31.31
N GLY A 286 36.40 40.12 -30.57
CA GLY A 286 36.13 41.50 -30.15
C GLY A 286 35.95 42.40 -31.39
N PRO A 287 35.18 43.51 -31.27
CA PRO A 287 35.06 44.43 -32.35
C PRO A 287 36.42 45.05 -32.62
N ASP A 288 36.99 44.74 -33.81
CA ASP A 288 38.12 45.50 -34.33
C ASP A 288 37.67 46.93 -34.53
N THR A 289 38.39 47.86 -33.90
CA THR A 289 38.25 49.31 -34.01
C THR A 289 38.63 49.81 -35.40
#